data_bd0ad75021068584616d1bdd5482fe2e
#
_entry.id   bd0ad75021068584616d1bdd5482fe2e
#
_cell.length_a   1.000
_cell.length_b   1.000
_cell.length_c   1.000
_cell.angle_alpha   90.00
_cell.angle_beta   90.00
_cell.angle_gamma   90.00
#
_symmetry.space_group_name_H-M   'P 1'
#
loop_
_entity.id
_entity.type
_entity.pdbx_description
1 polymer ?
#
loop_
_entity_poly.entity_id
_entity_poly.type
_entity_poly.pdbx_seq_one_letter_code
_entity_poly.pdbx_strand_id
1 'polypeptide(L)'
;YKAINGENRKYPSNDAGFKKLFDSYGTHVIRTATLGGRLTIATTVNTSEISKEYNLEAFAKMSYSGIIDVSAEVNDEYKNSFNENASACQTKITALGGSSAIFSDLSDLVGDGAKNAANDWFGSLNEYESSWTFIGLDDMDNLIPLWELVEDTERAELMQEYFESGQYAEDTNKGLVYD
;
A
#
# COMPACT_ATOMS: atom_id res chain seq x y z
N TYR A 1 19.48 16.57 4.63
CA TYR A 1 20.72 16.67 5.41
C TYR A 1 21.04 18.14 5.78
N LYS A 2 21.15 19.05 4.81
CA LYS A 2 21.46 20.48 5.04
C LYS A 2 20.44 21.22 5.95
N ALA A 3 19.18 20.83 5.92
CA ALA A 3 18.14 21.42 6.76
C ALA A 3 18.32 21.06 8.25
N ILE A 4 19.02 19.96 8.53
CA ILE A 4 19.22 19.40 9.87
C ILE A 4 20.56 19.85 10.48
N ASN A 5 21.64 19.87 9.68
CA ASN A 5 23.03 19.97 10.13
C ASN A 5 23.79 21.26 9.73
N GLY A 6 23.23 22.13 8.92
CA GLY A 6 23.95 23.34 8.48
C GLY A 6 24.03 24.44 9.53
N GLU A 7 25.04 25.32 9.44
CA GLU A 7 25.17 26.53 10.28
C GLU A 7 23.94 27.45 10.18
N ASN A 8 23.31 27.48 9.00
CA ASN A 8 22.07 28.20 8.71
C ASN A 8 20.87 27.25 8.72
N ARG A 9 20.81 26.31 9.66
CA ARG A 9 19.70 25.38 9.78
C ARG A 9 18.36 26.12 9.90
N LYS A 10 17.43 25.75 9.05
CA LYS A 10 16.12 26.39 8.91
C LYS A 10 15.26 26.26 10.16
N TYR A 11 15.52 25.24 10.98
CA TYR A 11 14.68 24.87 12.11
C TYR A 11 15.48 24.98 13.42
N PRO A 12 15.04 25.79 14.42
CA PRO A 12 15.69 25.95 15.70
C PRO A 12 15.63 24.65 16.54
N SER A 13 16.54 24.53 17.54
CA SER A 13 16.61 23.41 18.48
C SER A 13 15.61 23.60 19.62
N ASN A 14 14.32 23.57 19.30
CA ASN A 14 13.21 23.60 20.26
C ASN A 14 11.99 22.89 19.65
N ASP A 15 10.98 22.60 20.47
CA ASP A 15 9.78 21.85 20.08
C ASP A 15 9.10 22.41 18.84
N ALA A 16 8.93 23.72 18.76
CA ALA A 16 8.31 24.36 17.59
C ALA A 16 9.14 24.21 16.31
N GLY A 17 10.47 24.20 16.43
CA GLY A 17 11.38 23.94 15.32
C GLY A 17 11.37 22.48 14.91
N PHE A 18 11.38 21.56 15.86
CA PHE A 18 11.30 20.12 15.60
C PHE A 18 9.97 19.74 15.00
N LYS A 19 8.85 20.30 15.51
CA LYS A 19 7.53 20.11 14.91
C LYS A 19 7.51 20.49 13.44
N LYS A 20 7.99 21.68 13.09
CA LYS A 20 8.05 22.14 11.69
C LYS A 20 8.96 21.28 10.82
N LEU A 21 10.04 20.75 11.38
CA LEU A 21 10.94 19.82 10.69
C LEU A 21 10.20 18.52 10.38
N PHE A 22 9.57 17.92 11.38
CA PHE A 22 8.83 16.67 11.23
C PHE A 22 7.60 16.81 10.32
N ASP A 23 6.86 17.91 10.42
CA ASP A 23 5.74 18.20 9.52
C ASP A 23 6.19 18.35 8.06
N SER A 24 7.41 18.82 7.83
CA SER A 24 7.94 19.08 6.48
C SER A 24 8.59 17.86 5.83
N TYR A 25 9.23 16.98 6.62
CA TYR A 25 10.08 15.89 6.09
C TYR A 25 9.75 14.51 6.65
N GLY A 26 8.80 14.42 7.60
CA GLY A 26 8.55 13.21 8.37
C GLY A 26 9.52 13.06 9.54
N THR A 27 9.33 12.03 10.34
CA THR A 27 10.11 11.74 11.55
C THR A 27 11.27 10.78 11.29
N HIS A 28 11.17 10.02 10.19
CA HIS A 28 12.13 8.97 9.81
C HIS A 28 12.47 9.07 8.33
N VAL A 29 13.65 8.61 7.98
CA VAL A 29 14.09 8.42 6.59
C VAL A 29 14.00 6.95 6.24
N ILE A 30 13.39 6.65 5.10
CA ILE A 30 13.33 5.30 4.56
C ILE A 30 14.70 4.97 3.96
N ARG A 31 15.36 3.95 4.49
CA ARG A 31 16.66 3.47 4.00
C ARG A 31 16.49 2.52 2.82
N THR A 32 15.54 1.59 2.95
CA THR A 32 15.21 0.62 1.90
C THR A 32 13.70 0.45 1.83
N ALA A 33 13.20 0.27 0.62
CA ALA A 33 11.79 0.07 0.37
C ALA A 33 11.61 -0.86 -0.81
N THR A 34 10.53 -1.64 -0.79
CA THR A 34 10.10 -2.41 -1.96
C THR A 34 9.33 -1.49 -2.90
N LEU A 35 9.86 -1.38 -4.12
CA LEU A 35 9.21 -0.69 -5.23
C LEU A 35 8.74 -1.72 -6.25
N GLY A 36 7.62 -1.44 -6.91
CA GLY A 36 7.08 -2.34 -7.92
C GLY A 36 5.61 -2.08 -8.19
N GLY A 37 4.85 -3.16 -8.40
CA GLY A 37 3.41 -3.10 -8.57
C GLY A 37 2.68 -4.01 -7.59
N ARG A 38 1.46 -3.61 -7.22
CA ARG A 38 0.54 -4.43 -6.42
C ARG A 38 -0.81 -4.52 -7.09
N LEU A 39 -1.22 -5.74 -7.41
CA LEU A 39 -2.56 -6.05 -7.87
C LEU A 39 -3.39 -6.58 -6.71
N THR A 40 -4.49 -5.92 -6.42
CA THR A 40 -5.44 -6.34 -5.38
C THR A 40 -6.75 -6.72 -6.03
N ILE A 41 -7.21 -7.93 -5.76
CA ILE A 41 -8.49 -8.46 -6.24
C ILE A 41 -9.37 -8.64 -5.01
N ALA A 42 -10.48 -7.95 -4.96
CA ALA A 42 -11.45 -8.04 -3.89
C ALA A 42 -12.79 -8.52 -4.44
N THR A 43 -13.26 -9.68 -3.98
CA THR A 43 -14.57 -10.23 -4.34
C THR A 43 -15.51 -10.09 -3.15
N THR A 44 -16.62 -9.41 -3.38
CA THR A 44 -17.73 -9.30 -2.44
C THR A 44 -18.82 -10.26 -2.87
N VAL A 45 -19.32 -11.04 -1.92
CA VAL A 45 -20.35 -12.05 -2.17
C VAL A 45 -21.60 -11.73 -1.37
N ASN A 46 -22.77 -11.66 -2.03
CA ASN A 46 -24.04 -11.48 -1.34
C ASN A 46 -24.50 -12.83 -0.77
N THR A 47 -24.24 -13.05 0.51
CA THR A 47 -24.54 -14.32 1.18
C THR A 47 -26.03 -14.66 1.30
N SER A 48 -26.92 -13.70 1.07
CA SER A 48 -28.38 -13.95 1.07
C SER A 48 -28.86 -14.65 -0.21
N GLU A 49 -28.06 -14.58 -1.27
CA GLU A 49 -28.38 -15.17 -2.59
C GLU A 49 -27.70 -16.52 -2.83
N ILE A 50 -26.86 -16.95 -1.87
CA ILE A 50 -26.09 -18.20 -1.96
C ILE A 50 -26.74 -19.28 -1.10
N SER A 51 -26.86 -20.50 -1.64
CA SER A 51 -27.29 -21.66 -0.84
C SER A 51 -26.24 -22.03 0.22
N LYS A 52 -26.68 -22.48 1.39
CA LYS A 52 -25.90 -22.63 2.64
C LYS A 52 -24.68 -23.56 2.58
N GLU A 53 -24.40 -24.22 1.48
CA GLU A 53 -23.31 -25.19 1.34
C GLU A 53 -22.02 -24.63 0.73
N TYR A 54 -21.89 -23.29 0.71
CA TYR A 54 -20.83 -22.61 -0.01
C TYR A 54 -19.56 -22.42 0.79
N ASN A 55 -18.43 -22.78 0.18
CA ASN A 55 -17.10 -22.52 0.68
C ASN A 55 -16.56 -21.18 0.12
N LEU A 56 -16.47 -20.14 0.95
CA LEU A 56 -15.93 -18.83 0.59
C LEU A 56 -14.49 -18.91 0.02
N GLU A 57 -13.72 -19.92 0.44
CA GLU A 57 -12.40 -20.19 -0.09
C GLU A 57 -12.44 -20.59 -1.57
N ALA A 58 -13.43 -21.38 -1.98
CA ALA A 58 -13.63 -21.76 -3.37
C ALA A 58 -13.96 -20.55 -4.25
N PHE A 59 -14.78 -19.62 -3.74
CA PHE A 59 -15.08 -18.36 -4.42
C PHE A 59 -13.85 -17.48 -4.59
N ALA A 60 -13.05 -17.34 -3.55
CA ALA A 60 -11.80 -16.60 -3.61
C ALA A 60 -10.87 -17.22 -4.67
N LYS A 61 -10.67 -18.53 -4.61
CA LYS A 61 -9.83 -19.26 -5.59
C LYS A 61 -10.33 -19.09 -7.03
N MET A 62 -11.64 -19.14 -7.27
CA MET A 62 -12.22 -18.94 -8.58
C MET A 62 -12.01 -17.53 -9.11
N SER A 63 -12.21 -16.52 -8.26
CA SER A 63 -11.96 -15.12 -8.64
C SER A 63 -10.50 -14.87 -9.03
N TYR A 64 -9.56 -15.55 -8.36
CA TYR A 64 -8.13 -15.48 -8.68
C TYR A 64 -7.78 -16.26 -9.95
N SER A 65 -8.30 -17.47 -10.13
CA SER A 65 -7.94 -18.35 -11.25
C SER A 65 -8.32 -17.77 -12.61
N GLY A 66 -9.31 -16.89 -12.66
CA GLY A 66 -9.72 -16.18 -13.88
C GLY A 66 -8.74 -15.06 -14.28
N ILE A 67 -7.94 -14.56 -13.35
CA ILE A 67 -7.11 -13.35 -13.54
C ILE A 67 -5.62 -13.70 -13.54
N ILE A 68 -5.21 -14.59 -12.65
CA ILE A 68 -3.81 -15.04 -12.53
C ILE A 68 -3.81 -16.54 -12.78
N ASP A 69 -2.89 -17.00 -13.62
CA ASP A 69 -2.70 -18.44 -13.88
C ASP A 69 -2.08 -19.09 -12.64
N VAL A 70 -2.86 -19.13 -11.58
CA VAL A 70 -2.51 -19.93 -10.41
C VAL A 70 -2.96 -21.33 -10.77
N SER A 71 -2.02 -22.26 -10.89
CA SER A 71 -2.24 -23.70 -11.01
C SER A 71 -2.92 -24.29 -9.76
N ALA A 72 -3.81 -23.55 -9.13
CA ALA A 72 -4.68 -24.02 -8.08
C ALA A 72 -5.60 -25.04 -8.72
N GLU A 73 -5.60 -26.27 -8.24
CA GLU A 73 -6.57 -27.31 -8.58
C GLU A 73 -7.99 -26.83 -8.26
N VAL A 74 -8.58 -26.08 -9.19
CA VAL A 74 -9.97 -25.70 -9.13
C VAL A 74 -10.74 -26.84 -9.79
N ASN A 75 -11.42 -27.67 -9.00
CA ASN A 75 -12.21 -28.75 -9.52
C ASN A 75 -13.45 -28.23 -10.27
N ASP A 76 -14.03 -29.06 -11.11
CA ASP A 76 -15.18 -28.67 -11.95
C ASP A 76 -16.44 -28.37 -11.12
N GLU A 77 -16.56 -28.91 -9.92
CA GLU A 77 -17.63 -28.63 -8.97
C GLU A 77 -17.57 -27.17 -8.50
N TYR A 78 -16.37 -26.65 -8.20
CA TYR A 78 -16.19 -25.25 -7.85
C TYR A 78 -16.48 -24.28 -9.00
N LYS A 79 -16.10 -24.67 -10.24
CA LYS A 79 -16.39 -23.87 -11.44
C LYS A 79 -17.89 -23.76 -11.70
N ASN A 80 -18.59 -24.87 -11.64
CA ASN A 80 -20.05 -24.91 -11.88
C ASN A 80 -20.77 -24.07 -10.83
N SER A 81 -20.38 -24.23 -9.61
CA SER A 81 -20.92 -23.54 -8.46
C SER A 81 -20.71 -22.03 -8.51
N PHE A 82 -19.51 -21.58 -8.91
CA PHE A 82 -19.22 -20.17 -9.12
C PHE A 82 -20.07 -19.58 -10.25
N ASN A 83 -20.18 -20.29 -11.37
CA ASN A 83 -20.98 -19.84 -12.53
C ASN A 83 -22.46 -19.72 -12.21
N GLU A 84 -23.00 -20.62 -11.40
CA GLU A 84 -24.42 -20.59 -10.96
C GLU A 84 -24.72 -19.38 -10.06
N ASN A 85 -23.74 -18.87 -9.36
CA ASN A 85 -23.89 -17.78 -8.39
C ASN A 85 -23.07 -16.53 -8.77
N ALA A 86 -22.59 -16.44 -10.00
CA ALA A 86 -21.79 -15.31 -10.47
C ALA A 86 -22.51 -13.96 -10.30
N SER A 87 -23.85 -13.94 -10.41
CA SER A 87 -24.67 -12.75 -10.20
C SER A 87 -24.66 -12.24 -8.75
N ALA A 88 -24.35 -13.10 -7.77
CA ALA A 88 -24.22 -12.73 -6.37
C ALA A 88 -22.82 -12.19 -6.01
N CYS A 89 -21.89 -12.20 -6.97
CA CYS A 89 -20.50 -11.82 -6.78
C CYS A 89 -20.18 -10.51 -7.48
N GLN A 90 -19.44 -9.63 -6.77
CA GLN A 90 -18.84 -8.43 -7.34
C GLN A 90 -17.34 -8.49 -7.12
N THR A 91 -16.58 -8.45 -8.20
CA THR A 91 -15.11 -8.43 -8.13
C THR A 91 -14.59 -7.06 -8.52
N LYS A 92 -13.72 -6.50 -7.68
CA LYS A 92 -13.03 -5.25 -7.91
C LYS A 92 -11.53 -5.49 -8.01
N ILE A 93 -10.89 -5.02 -9.08
CA ILE A 93 -9.45 -5.01 -9.24
C ILE A 93 -8.92 -3.60 -8.97
N THR A 94 -7.86 -3.53 -8.18
CA THR A 94 -7.12 -2.29 -7.95
C THR A 94 -5.64 -2.54 -8.22
N ALA A 95 -5.07 -1.79 -9.15
CA ALA A 95 -3.66 -1.85 -9.49
C ALA A 95 -2.93 -0.62 -8.98
N LEU A 96 -1.79 -0.82 -8.34
CA LEU A 96 -0.83 0.22 -7.95
C LEU A 96 0.47 -0.04 -8.70
N GLY A 97 1.05 1.00 -9.30
CA GLY A 97 2.19 0.86 -10.20
C GLY A 97 1.79 0.24 -11.55
N GLY A 98 2.72 0.18 -12.47
CA GLY A 98 2.46 -0.25 -13.84
C GLY A 98 1.47 0.66 -14.57
N SER A 99 0.95 0.18 -15.68
CA SER A 99 -0.09 0.88 -16.44
C SER A 99 -1.48 0.55 -15.86
N SER A 100 -1.93 1.34 -14.90
CA SER A 100 -3.26 1.15 -14.25
C SER A 100 -4.44 1.33 -15.21
N ALA A 101 -4.24 2.02 -16.33
CA ALA A 101 -5.25 2.21 -17.37
C ALA A 101 -5.71 0.89 -18.00
N ILE A 102 -4.90 -0.16 -17.95
CA ILE A 102 -5.22 -1.48 -18.50
C ILE A 102 -6.50 -2.07 -17.88
N PHE A 103 -6.80 -1.74 -16.62
CA PHE A 103 -7.97 -2.25 -15.92
C PHE A 103 -9.19 -1.32 -15.96
N SER A 104 -9.06 -0.10 -16.53
CA SER A 104 -10.15 0.88 -16.53
C SER A 104 -11.34 0.49 -17.43
N ASP A 105 -11.08 -0.33 -18.44
CA ASP A 105 -12.08 -0.68 -19.46
C ASP A 105 -12.63 -2.11 -19.31
N LEU A 106 -12.25 -2.82 -18.24
CA LEU A 106 -12.73 -4.17 -18.00
C LEU A 106 -14.13 -4.15 -17.35
N SER A 107 -15.16 -4.27 -18.14
CA SER A 107 -16.53 -4.46 -17.67
C SER A 107 -16.79 -5.86 -17.11
N ASP A 108 -16.03 -6.87 -17.58
CA ASP A 108 -16.11 -8.26 -17.15
C ASP A 108 -14.75 -8.73 -16.62
N LEU A 109 -14.63 -8.83 -15.31
CA LEU A 109 -13.41 -9.22 -14.61
C LEU A 109 -13.19 -10.74 -14.53
N VAL A 110 -13.95 -11.51 -15.31
CA VAL A 110 -13.88 -12.97 -15.32
C VAL A 110 -13.65 -13.46 -16.75
N GLY A 111 -12.59 -14.27 -16.95
CA GLY A 111 -12.30 -14.89 -18.24
C GLY A 111 -11.00 -14.41 -18.89
N ASP A 112 -10.82 -14.75 -20.18
CA ASP A 112 -9.58 -14.50 -20.92
C ASP A 112 -9.19 -13.01 -21.01
N GLY A 113 -10.14 -12.10 -21.00
CA GLY A 113 -9.89 -10.66 -21.02
C GLY A 113 -9.19 -10.17 -19.76
N ALA A 114 -9.63 -10.63 -18.59
CA ALA A 114 -9.00 -10.26 -17.32
C ALA A 114 -7.59 -10.84 -17.19
N LYS A 115 -7.37 -12.07 -17.68
CA LYS A 115 -6.05 -12.71 -17.71
C LYS A 115 -5.07 -11.96 -18.62
N ASN A 116 -5.51 -11.57 -19.82
CA ASN A 116 -4.70 -10.80 -20.75
C ASN A 116 -4.33 -9.43 -20.15
N ALA A 117 -5.31 -8.73 -19.57
CA ALA A 117 -5.06 -7.46 -18.90
C ALA A 117 -4.07 -7.57 -17.72
N ALA A 118 -4.15 -8.64 -16.93
CA ALA A 118 -3.18 -8.89 -15.87
C ALA A 118 -1.78 -9.12 -16.43
N ASN A 119 -1.64 -9.91 -17.49
CA ASN A 119 -0.35 -10.16 -18.15
C ASN A 119 0.23 -8.87 -18.76
N ASP A 120 -0.59 -8.04 -19.40
CA ASP A 120 -0.17 -6.75 -19.96
C ASP A 120 0.28 -5.81 -18.85
N TRP A 121 -0.42 -5.81 -17.70
CA TRP A 121 -0.04 -5.02 -16.55
C TRP A 121 1.30 -5.49 -15.94
N PHE A 122 1.48 -6.81 -15.77
CA PHE A 122 2.78 -7.36 -15.34
C PHE A 122 3.90 -7.01 -16.33
N GLY A 123 3.61 -7.07 -17.65
CA GLY A 123 4.52 -6.64 -18.70
C GLY A 123 4.95 -5.18 -18.52
N SER A 124 3.99 -4.29 -18.23
CA SER A 124 4.25 -2.86 -18.06
C SER A 124 5.16 -2.53 -16.87
N LEU A 125 5.20 -3.37 -15.83
CA LEU A 125 6.14 -3.24 -14.71
C LEU A 125 7.58 -3.57 -15.11
N ASN A 126 7.77 -4.46 -16.08
CA ASN A 126 9.08 -4.87 -16.55
C ASN A 126 9.68 -3.91 -17.59
N GLU A 127 8.83 -3.15 -18.29
CA GLU A 127 9.30 -2.25 -19.35
C GLU A 127 9.95 -0.98 -18.79
N TYR A 128 9.42 -0.42 -17.69
CA TYR A 128 9.87 0.87 -17.18
C TYR A 128 9.91 0.90 -15.65
N GLU A 129 11.09 1.09 -15.07
CA GLU A 129 11.24 1.33 -13.61
C GLU A 129 10.44 2.57 -13.14
N SER A 130 10.20 3.53 -14.03
CA SER A 130 9.37 4.71 -13.73
C SER A 130 7.89 4.38 -13.48
N SER A 131 7.45 3.17 -13.83
CA SER A 131 6.11 2.67 -13.54
C SER A 131 5.97 2.07 -12.14
N TRP A 132 7.08 1.87 -11.43
CA TRP A 132 7.06 1.31 -10.08
C TRP A 132 6.52 2.32 -9.08
N THR A 133 5.80 1.82 -8.11
CA THR A 133 5.32 2.61 -6.97
C THR A 133 5.84 2.01 -5.66
N PHE A 134 5.73 2.76 -4.59
CA PHE A 134 6.04 2.27 -3.26
C PHE A 134 5.00 1.22 -2.85
N ILE A 135 5.48 0.01 -2.53
CA ILE A 135 4.64 -1.11 -2.12
C ILE A 135 4.65 -1.31 -0.61
N GLY A 136 5.82 -1.15 0.01
CA GLY A 136 5.96 -1.32 1.44
C GLY A 136 7.39 -1.23 1.92
N LEU A 137 7.53 -1.34 3.22
CA LEU A 137 8.81 -1.56 3.90
C LEU A 137 8.94 -3.05 4.19
N ASP A 138 10.10 -3.60 3.88
CA ASP A 138 10.37 -5.01 4.15
C ASP A 138 10.57 -5.26 5.66
N ASP A 139 11.12 -4.26 6.36
CA ASP A 139 11.35 -4.27 7.80
C ASP A 139 11.29 -2.85 8.36
N MET A 140 10.87 -2.70 9.62
CA MET A 140 10.88 -1.44 10.35
C MET A 140 12.30 -0.95 10.64
N ASP A 141 13.29 -1.85 10.69
CA ASP A 141 14.72 -1.51 10.82
C ASP A 141 15.26 -0.73 9.61
N ASN A 142 14.48 -0.64 8.54
CA ASN A 142 14.77 0.19 7.38
C ASN A 142 14.34 1.67 7.55
N LEU A 143 13.80 2.03 8.70
CA LEU A 143 13.51 3.42 9.07
C LEU A 143 14.61 3.95 9.97
N ILE A 144 15.26 5.03 9.52
CA ILE A 144 16.28 5.74 10.31
C ILE A 144 15.62 6.98 10.90
N PRO A 145 15.54 7.13 12.24
CA PRO A 145 15.05 8.34 12.86
C PRO A 145 15.85 9.56 12.43
N LEU A 146 15.21 10.71 12.27
CA LEU A 146 15.90 11.93 11.83
C LEU A 146 16.97 12.37 12.82
N TRP A 147 16.82 12.11 14.12
CA TRP A 147 17.81 12.46 15.14
C TRP A 147 19.11 11.68 15.01
N GLU A 148 19.12 10.47 14.44
CA GLU A 148 20.35 9.74 14.14
C GLU A 148 21.17 10.36 13.00
N LEU A 149 20.58 11.24 12.20
CA LEU A 149 21.26 11.98 11.13
C LEU A 149 21.76 13.36 11.57
N VAL A 150 21.55 13.73 12.84
CA VAL A 150 21.96 15.02 13.40
C VAL A 150 23.37 14.91 13.93
N GLU A 151 24.29 15.78 13.45
CA GLU A 151 25.69 15.81 13.87
C GLU A 151 25.87 16.43 15.27
N ASP A 152 25.02 17.35 15.64
CA ASP A 152 25.02 18.03 16.96
C ASP A 152 24.27 17.13 17.96
N THR A 153 25.04 16.51 18.87
CA THR A 153 24.55 15.52 19.83
C THR A 153 23.42 16.07 20.72
N GLU A 154 23.62 17.31 21.25
CA GLU A 154 22.62 17.94 22.12
C GLU A 154 21.29 18.13 21.37
N ARG A 155 21.37 18.57 20.12
CA ARG A 155 20.19 18.71 19.26
C ARG A 155 19.54 17.37 18.94
N ALA A 156 20.32 16.32 18.71
CA ALA A 156 19.82 14.98 18.46
C ALA A 156 19.02 14.46 19.66
N GLU A 157 19.58 14.58 20.85
CA GLU A 157 18.94 14.19 22.12
C GLU A 157 17.61 14.93 22.35
N LEU A 158 17.61 16.26 22.18
CA LEU A 158 16.39 17.07 22.32
C LEU A 158 15.33 16.68 21.28
N MET A 159 15.72 16.37 20.05
CA MET A 159 14.81 15.96 18.99
C MET A 159 14.22 14.58 19.28
N GLN A 160 15.03 13.66 19.77
CA GLN A 160 14.61 12.33 20.19
C GLN A 160 13.62 12.42 21.36
N GLU A 161 13.95 13.18 22.40
CA GLU A 161 13.09 13.39 23.56
C GLU A 161 11.73 13.97 23.17
N TYR A 162 11.71 14.98 22.28
CA TYR A 162 10.47 15.58 21.78
C TYR A 162 9.58 14.56 21.06
N PHE A 163 10.14 13.60 20.34
CA PHE A 163 9.40 12.54 19.67
C PHE A 163 8.95 11.44 20.64
N GLU A 164 9.89 10.88 21.43
CA GLU A 164 9.64 9.71 22.29
C GLU A 164 8.76 10.02 23.49
N SER A 165 8.77 11.26 23.98
CA SER A 165 7.85 11.71 25.03
C SER A 165 6.38 11.75 24.60
N GLY A 166 6.11 11.63 23.30
CA GLY A 166 4.78 11.80 22.71
C GLY A 166 4.36 13.25 22.49
N GLN A 167 5.21 14.23 22.83
CA GLN A 167 4.90 15.65 22.69
C GLN A 167 4.61 16.04 21.24
N TYR A 168 5.33 15.45 20.26
CA TYR A 168 5.05 15.66 18.85
C TYR A 168 3.63 15.22 18.45
N ALA A 169 3.19 14.06 18.95
CA ALA A 169 1.85 13.53 18.68
C ALA A 169 0.77 14.43 19.32
N GLU A 170 1.01 14.91 20.55
CA GLU A 170 0.09 15.85 21.21
C GLU A 170 -0.01 17.17 20.47
N ASP A 171 1.10 17.76 20.06
CA ASP A 171 1.14 19.04 19.34
C ASP A 171 0.53 18.92 17.94
N THR A 172 0.63 17.76 17.31
CA THR A 172 -0.02 17.47 16.03
C THR A 172 -1.53 17.35 16.20
N ASN A 173 -1.99 16.65 17.24
CA ASN A 173 -3.41 16.49 17.53
C ASN A 173 -4.11 17.80 17.95
N LYS A 174 -3.39 18.70 18.65
CA LYS A 174 -3.93 20.03 18.98
C LYS A 174 -4.17 20.91 17.76
N GLY A 175 -3.46 20.65 16.66
CA GLY A 175 -3.68 21.32 15.36
C GLY A 175 -4.86 20.77 14.55
N LEU A 176 -5.39 19.60 14.93
CA LEU A 176 -6.57 18.98 14.33
C LEU A 176 -7.83 19.45 15.08
N VAL A 177 -8.15 20.75 14.97
CA VAL A 177 -9.48 21.23 15.35
C VAL A 177 -10.42 20.83 14.22
N TYR A 178 -11.24 19.83 14.46
CA TYR A 178 -12.36 19.52 13.58
C TYR A 178 -13.41 20.61 13.77
N ASP A 179 -13.50 21.53 12.81
CA ASP A 179 -14.66 22.44 12.66
C ASP A 179 -15.84 21.68 12.06
#